data_c4182edd1093d72d2324572240e38891
#
_entry.id   c4182edd1093d72d2324572240e38891
#
_cell.length_a   1.000
_cell.length_b   1.000
_cell.length_c   1.000
_cell.angle_alpha   90.00
_cell.angle_beta   90.00
_cell.angle_gamma   90.00
#
_symmetry.space_group_name_H-M   'P 1'
#
loop_
_entity.id
_entity.type
_entity.pdbx_description
1 polymer ?
#
loop_
_entity_poly.entity_id
_entity_poly.type
_entity_poly.pdbx_seq_one_letter_code
_entity_poly.pdbx_strand_id
1 'polypeptide(L)'
;ILQFPFYAGIAAIITTTHLNERLANAFVSVSSPAGFPAIVAIYSAVLGVFVPSGGSKWVIEAPYVMQAAHELRVHLGWIVASYDLGEALANLLQPFWMLPTLGIFGLRARDVMGYTFIVFLALAPVVILLVTLLGATLPYPL
;
A
#
# COMPACT_ATOMS: atom_id res chain seq x y z
N ILE A 1 11.85 -1.03 17.76
CA ILE A 1 12.03 -2.42 18.25
C ILE A 1 10.79 -2.90 19.01
N LEU A 2 10.20 -2.11 19.91
CA LEU A 2 9.02 -2.51 20.71
C LEU A 2 7.73 -2.68 19.88
N GLN A 3 7.62 -2.10 18.69
CA GLN A 3 6.43 -2.16 17.85
C GLN A 3 6.28 -3.50 17.12
N PHE A 4 7.37 -4.15 16.72
CA PHE A 4 7.33 -5.38 15.93
C PHE A 4 6.59 -6.54 16.60
N PRO A 5 6.74 -6.81 17.92
CA PRO A 5 5.93 -7.83 18.57
C PRO A 5 4.42 -7.58 18.51
N PHE A 6 3.98 -6.32 18.58
CA PHE A 6 2.57 -5.97 18.44
C PHE A 6 2.06 -6.21 17.01
N TYR A 7 2.83 -5.85 15.98
CA TYR A 7 2.48 -6.15 14.59
C TYR A 7 2.41 -7.65 14.33
N ALA A 8 3.38 -8.42 14.85
CA ALA A 8 3.34 -9.88 14.74
C ALA A 8 2.12 -10.48 15.47
N GLY A 9 1.74 -9.93 16.62
CA GLY A 9 0.52 -10.31 17.33
C GLY A 9 -0.75 -10.04 16.53
N ILE A 10 -0.85 -8.86 15.90
CA ILE A 10 -1.98 -8.50 15.03
C ILE A 10 -2.05 -9.46 13.83
N ALA A 11 -0.92 -9.71 13.16
CA ALA A 11 -0.86 -10.64 12.04
C ALA A 11 -1.29 -12.06 12.45
N ALA A 12 -0.84 -12.53 13.62
CA ALA A 12 -1.24 -13.82 14.17
C ALA A 12 -2.74 -13.89 14.46
N ILE A 13 -3.35 -12.84 15.01
CA ILE A 13 -4.80 -12.78 15.24
C ILE A 13 -5.54 -12.86 13.91
N ILE A 14 -5.15 -12.09 12.90
CA ILE A 14 -5.77 -12.08 11.58
C ILE A 14 -5.75 -13.47 10.95
N THR A 15 -4.63 -14.19 11.06
CA THR A 15 -4.50 -15.53 10.47
C THR A 15 -5.23 -16.60 11.27
N THR A 16 -5.17 -16.57 12.61
CA THR A 16 -5.80 -17.59 13.46
C THR A 16 -7.32 -17.46 13.53
N THR A 17 -7.87 -16.26 13.31
CA THR A 17 -9.32 -16.02 13.28
C THR A 17 -9.94 -16.18 11.89
N HIS A 18 -9.17 -16.60 10.89
CA HIS A 18 -9.59 -16.65 9.48
C HIS A 18 -10.10 -15.29 8.94
N LEU A 19 -9.71 -14.20 9.57
CA LEU A 19 -10.07 -12.86 9.11
C LEU A 19 -9.40 -12.54 7.76
N ASN A 20 -8.19 -13.07 7.53
CA ASN A 20 -7.50 -12.98 6.25
C ASN A 20 -8.35 -13.51 5.08
N GLU A 21 -9.05 -14.64 5.25
CA GLU A 21 -9.93 -15.19 4.21
C GLU A 21 -11.10 -14.28 3.92
N ARG A 22 -11.71 -13.69 4.95
CA ARG A 22 -12.81 -12.74 4.78
C ARG A 22 -12.37 -11.46 4.08
N LEU A 23 -11.19 -10.95 4.43
CA LEU A 23 -10.62 -9.77 3.79
C LEU A 23 -10.23 -10.07 2.33
N ALA A 24 -9.61 -11.21 2.06
CA ALA A 24 -9.29 -11.64 0.70
C ALA A 24 -10.55 -11.75 -0.15
N ASN A 25 -11.60 -12.42 0.36
CA ASN A 25 -12.88 -12.55 -0.33
C ASN A 25 -13.55 -11.17 -0.58
N ALA A 26 -13.42 -10.22 0.36
CA ALA A 26 -13.92 -8.87 0.16
C ALA A 26 -13.17 -8.17 -1.00
N PHE A 27 -11.85 -8.30 -1.07
CA PHE A 27 -11.07 -7.78 -2.21
C PHE A 27 -11.49 -8.42 -3.53
N VAL A 28 -11.63 -9.74 -3.57
CA VAL A 28 -12.06 -10.48 -4.77
C VAL A 28 -13.46 -10.03 -5.22
N SER A 29 -14.38 -9.82 -4.28
CA SER A 29 -15.76 -9.44 -4.59
C SER A 29 -15.92 -8.04 -5.20
N VAL A 30 -15.02 -7.12 -4.88
CA VAL A 30 -15.09 -5.72 -5.35
C VAL A 30 -14.12 -5.41 -6.49
N SER A 31 -13.27 -6.37 -6.89
CA SER A 31 -12.24 -6.16 -7.89
C SER A 31 -12.33 -7.13 -9.07
N SER A 32 -11.73 -6.72 -10.16
CA SER A 32 -11.46 -7.59 -11.32
C SER A 32 -9.94 -7.84 -11.42
N PRO A 33 -9.48 -8.88 -12.13
CA PRO A 33 -8.05 -9.11 -12.31
C PRO A 33 -7.29 -7.89 -12.83
N ALA A 34 -7.86 -7.15 -13.77
CA ALA A 34 -7.25 -5.94 -14.33
C ALA A 34 -7.26 -4.75 -13.37
N GLY A 35 -8.28 -4.62 -12.52
CA GLY A 35 -8.44 -3.51 -11.58
C GLY A 35 -7.75 -3.73 -10.23
N PHE A 36 -7.41 -4.97 -9.89
CA PHE A 36 -6.88 -5.30 -8.58
C PHE A 36 -5.57 -4.58 -8.22
N PRO A 37 -4.58 -4.41 -9.14
CA PRO A 37 -3.38 -3.63 -8.84
C PRO A 37 -3.68 -2.18 -8.43
N ALA A 38 -4.64 -1.53 -9.09
CA ALA A 38 -5.07 -0.18 -8.73
C ALA A 38 -5.75 -0.13 -7.36
N ILE A 39 -6.61 -1.10 -7.06
CA ILE A 39 -7.28 -1.20 -5.75
C ILE A 39 -6.26 -1.38 -4.64
N VAL A 40 -5.25 -2.23 -4.83
CA VAL A 40 -4.16 -2.45 -3.86
C VAL A 40 -3.35 -1.17 -3.67
N ALA A 41 -3.00 -0.45 -4.74
CA ALA A 41 -2.28 0.81 -4.65
C ALA A 41 -3.08 1.89 -3.91
N ILE A 42 -4.36 2.05 -4.21
CA ILE A 42 -5.25 3.01 -3.52
C ILE A 42 -5.41 2.63 -2.04
N TYR A 43 -5.66 1.35 -1.77
CA TYR A 43 -5.78 0.83 -0.41
C TYR A 43 -4.53 1.10 0.42
N SER A 44 -3.34 0.77 -0.13
CA SER A 44 -2.06 1.04 0.52
C SER A 44 -1.84 2.53 0.75
N ALA A 45 -2.17 3.38 -0.24
CA ALA A 45 -2.07 4.83 -0.11
C ALA A 45 -2.95 5.38 1.02
N VAL A 46 -4.22 4.97 1.07
CA VAL A 46 -5.15 5.40 2.12
C VAL A 46 -4.65 5.00 3.50
N LEU A 47 -4.27 3.74 3.69
CA LEU A 47 -3.75 3.28 4.98
C LEU A 47 -2.40 3.89 5.32
N GLY A 48 -1.53 4.14 4.34
CA GLY A 48 -0.22 4.77 4.53
C GLY A 48 -0.29 6.18 5.11
N VAL A 49 -1.38 6.91 4.87
CA VAL A 49 -1.62 8.21 5.51
C VAL A 49 -1.80 8.08 7.02
N PHE A 50 -2.46 7.01 7.48
CA PHE A 50 -2.75 6.77 8.91
C PHE A 50 -1.66 5.97 9.62
N VAL A 51 -1.04 5.04 8.92
CA VAL A 51 0.01 4.15 9.45
C VAL A 51 1.28 4.33 8.61
N PRO A 52 2.14 5.28 8.97
CA PRO A 52 3.33 5.64 8.19
C PRO A 52 4.46 4.61 8.35
N SER A 53 4.22 3.37 7.97
CA SER A 53 5.18 2.27 8.07
C SER A 53 4.86 1.16 7.07
N GLY A 54 5.34 1.29 5.84
CA GLY A 54 5.06 0.34 4.75
C GLY A 54 5.42 -1.11 5.10
N GLY A 55 6.62 -1.34 5.64
CA GLY A 55 7.06 -2.69 6.02
C GLY A 55 6.21 -3.32 7.13
N SER A 56 5.84 -2.55 8.16
CA SER A 56 5.02 -3.06 9.25
C SER A 56 3.58 -3.34 8.81
N LYS A 57 3.03 -2.49 7.96
CA LYS A 57 1.71 -2.73 7.34
C LYS A 57 1.75 -4.00 6.48
N TRP A 58 2.78 -4.14 5.64
CA TRP A 58 2.92 -5.29 4.76
C TRP A 58 2.92 -6.61 5.51
N VAL A 59 3.61 -6.69 6.66
CA VAL A 59 3.58 -7.91 7.50
C VAL A 59 2.16 -8.30 7.91
N ILE A 60 1.29 -7.33 8.15
CA ILE A 60 -0.11 -7.57 8.54
C ILE A 60 -0.98 -7.87 7.32
N GLU A 61 -0.74 -7.19 6.21
CA GLU A 61 -1.64 -7.13 5.05
C GLU A 61 -1.30 -8.17 3.98
N ALA A 62 -0.04 -8.58 3.86
CA ALA A 62 0.40 -9.55 2.86
C ALA A 62 -0.45 -10.84 2.84
N PRO A 63 -0.82 -11.46 3.97
CA PRO A 63 -1.58 -12.70 3.95
C PRO A 63 -2.88 -12.61 3.14
N TYR A 64 -3.67 -11.56 3.30
CA TYR A 64 -4.95 -11.43 2.59
C TYR A 64 -4.83 -10.76 1.23
N VAL A 65 -3.90 -9.82 1.05
CA VAL A 65 -3.66 -9.19 -0.26
C VAL A 65 -3.10 -10.21 -1.25
N MET A 66 -2.12 -11.02 -0.83
CA MET A 66 -1.52 -12.05 -1.68
C MET A 66 -2.47 -13.22 -1.93
N GLN A 67 -3.32 -13.58 -0.96
CA GLN A 67 -4.37 -14.58 -1.17
C GLN A 67 -5.36 -14.10 -2.24
N ALA A 68 -5.84 -12.86 -2.16
CA ALA A 68 -6.73 -12.29 -3.17
C ALA A 68 -6.06 -12.23 -4.55
N ALA A 69 -4.77 -11.85 -4.61
CA ALA A 69 -4.00 -11.84 -5.85
C ALA A 69 -3.91 -13.24 -6.50
N HIS A 70 -3.71 -14.26 -5.68
CA HIS A 70 -3.67 -15.65 -6.12
C HIS A 70 -5.03 -16.12 -6.66
N GLU A 71 -6.11 -15.82 -5.97
CA GLU A 71 -7.47 -16.18 -6.40
C GLU A 71 -7.87 -15.46 -7.69
N LEU A 72 -7.50 -14.19 -7.86
CA LEU A 72 -7.73 -13.41 -9.08
C LEU A 72 -6.73 -13.75 -10.21
N ARG A 73 -5.72 -14.58 -9.96
CA ARG A 73 -4.65 -14.94 -10.91
C ARG A 73 -3.94 -13.71 -11.48
N VAL A 74 -3.60 -12.77 -10.63
CA VAL A 74 -2.83 -11.57 -10.98
C VAL A 74 -1.36 -11.80 -10.67
N HIS A 75 -0.46 -11.18 -11.45
CA HIS A 75 0.99 -11.28 -11.26
C HIS A 75 1.40 -10.85 -9.84
N LEU A 76 1.90 -11.80 -9.04
CA LEU A 76 2.11 -11.59 -7.60
C LEU A 76 3.14 -10.52 -7.28
N GLY A 77 4.27 -10.52 -8.00
CA GLY A 77 5.31 -9.50 -7.84
C GLY A 77 4.81 -8.10 -8.21
N TRP A 78 3.87 -8.00 -9.16
CA TRP A 78 3.27 -6.72 -9.52
C TRP A 78 2.34 -6.18 -8.44
N ILE A 79 1.66 -7.07 -7.71
CA ILE A 79 0.83 -6.66 -6.57
C ILE A 79 1.70 -6.09 -5.44
N VAL A 80 2.86 -6.69 -5.17
CA VAL A 80 3.83 -6.13 -4.21
C VAL A 80 4.29 -4.75 -4.66
N ALA A 81 4.65 -4.59 -5.94
CA ALA A 81 5.05 -3.30 -6.50
C ALA A 81 3.92 -2.26 -6.46
N SER A 82 2.68 -2.67 -6.74
CA SER A 82 1.50 -1.79 -6.66
C SER A 82 1.24 -1.32 -5.24
N TYR A 83 1.41 -2.21 -4.26
CA TYR A 83 1.32 -1.87 -2.84
C TYR A 83 2.37 -0.82 -2.45
N ASP A 84 3.62 -1.03 -2.85
CA ASP A 84 4.74 -0.13 -2.54
C ASP A 84 4.57 1.25 -3.21
N LEU A 85 4.08 1.28 -4.45
CA LEU A 85 3.74 2.52 -5.15
C LEU A 85 2.60 3.29 -4.45
N GLY A 86 1.62 2.59 -3.90
CA GLY A 86 0.59 3.19 -3.06
C GLY A 86 1.17 3.81 -1.78
N GLU A 87 2.08 3.11 -1.12
CA GLU A 87 2.80 3.63 0.06
C GLU A 87 3.64 4.87 -0.30
N ALA A 88 4.29 4.86 -1.46
CA ALA A 88 5.03 6.03 -1.95
C ALA A 88 4.12 7.25 -2.16
N LEU A 89 2.90 7.06 -2.66
CA LEU A 89 1.90 8.12 -2.77
C LEU A 89 1.48 8.66 -1.39
N ALA A 90 1.28 7.78 -0.40
CA ALA A 90 0.96 8.19 0.97
C ALA A 90 2.06 9.07 1.57
N ASN A 91 3.32 8.74 1.30
CA ASN A 91 4.48 9.48 1.76
C ASN A 91 4.54 10.94 1.24
N LEU A 92 3.83 11.26 0.17
CA LEU A 92 3.68 12.65 -0.31
C LEU A 92 2.66 13.42 0.52
N LEU A 93 1.71 12.75 1.17
CA LEU A 93 0.65 13.38 1.96
C LEU A 93 0.99 13.50 3.44
N GLN A 94 1.71 12.51 3.99
CA GLN A 94 2.08 12.51 5.41
C GLN A 94 3.57 12.87 5.58
N PRO A 95 3.91 13.81 6.48
CA PRO A 95 5.28 14.32 6.62
C PRO A 95 6.18 13.50 7.56
N PHE A 96 5.72 12.38 8.09
CA PHE A 96 6.37 11.69 9.20
C PHE A 96 7.82 11.29 8.89
N TRP A 97 8.06 10.75 7.70
CA TRP A 97 9.38 10.32 7.26
C TRP A 97 10.38 11.47 7.07
N MET A 98 9.89 12.68 6.74
CA MET A 98 10.74 13.85 6.48
C MET A 98 11.03 14.67 7.75
N LEU A 99 10.36 14.44 8.87
CA LEU A 99 10.52 15.24 10.09
C LEU A 99 11.98 15.36 10.56
N PRO A 100 12.81 14.30 10.58
CA PRO A 100 14.22 14.44 10.96
C PRO A 100 14.99 15.37 10.03
N THR A 101 14.76 15.27 8.73
CA THR A 101 15.40 16.11 7.70
C THR A 101 14.98 17.57 7.82
N LEU A 102 13.68 17.82 8.02
CA LEU A 102 13.16 19.16 8.24
C LEU A 102 13.75 19.82 9.48
N GLY A 103 13.95 19.04 10.55
CA GLY A 103 14.61 19.49 11.76
C GLY A 103 16.05 19.97 11.52
N ILE A 104 16.82 19.28 10.68
CA ILE A 104 18.18 19.67 10.30
C ILE A 104 18.18 20.99 9.52
N PHE A 105 17.22 21.18 8.61
CA PHE A 105 17.11 22.39 7.80
C PHE A 105 16.38 23.54 8.48
N GLY A 106 15.84 23.35 9.69
CA GLY A 106 15.05 24.35 10.40
C GLY A 106 13.71 24.67 9.73
N LEU A 107 13.20 23.76 8.91
CA LEU A 107 11.93 23.88 8.20
C LEU A 107 10.80 23.23 8.99
N ARG A 108 9.58 23.73 8.79
CA ARG A 108 8.36 23.10 9.34
C ARG A 108 7.69 22.26 8.28
N ALA A 109 7.00 21.21 8.67
CA ALA A 109 6.25 20.35 7.76
C ALA A 109 5.32 21.17 6.83
N ARG A 110 4.63 22.17 7.35
CA ARG A 110 3.73 23.05 6.58
C ARG A 110 4.43 23.82 5.46
N ASP A 111 5.73 24.07 5.58
CA ASP A 111 6.49 24.83 4.58
C ASP A 111 6.77 23.98 3.32
N VAL A 112 6.66 22.64 3.45
CA VAL A 112 6.94 21.65 2.38
C VAL A 112 5.67 20.94 1.90
N MET A 113 4.71 20.67 2.77
CA MET A 113 3.51 19.86 2.46
C MET A 113 2.70 20.36 1.26
N GLY A 114 2.68 21.68 1.02
CA GLY A 114 2.01 22.23 -0.17
C GLY A 114 2.62 21.75 -1.48
N TYR A 115 3.94 21.64 -1.53
CA TYR A 115 4.66 21.15 -2.72
C TYR A 115 4.46 19.66 -2.89
N THR A 116 4.59 18.88 -1.82
CA THR A 116 4.39 17.43 -1.89
C THR A 116 2.95 17.08 -2.28
N PHE A 117 1.96 17.87 -1.83
CA PHE A 117 0.57 17.70 -2.23
C PHE A 117 0.35 17.94 -3.73
N ILE A 118 0.98 18.97 -4.31
CA ILE A 118 0.92 19.21 -5.77
C ILE A 118 1.55 18.03 -6.53
N VAL A 119 2.69 17.53 -6.05
CA VAL A 119 3.34 16.35 -6.63
C VAL A 119 2.42 15.13 -6.53
N PHE A 120 1.77 14.93 -5.38
CA PHE A 120 0.78 13.86 -5.22
C PHE A 120 -0.35 13.96 -6.25
N LEU A 121 -0.95 15.15 -6.43
CA LEU A 121 -2.02 15.34 -7.42
C LEU A 121 -1.58 15.02 -8.85
N ALA A 122 -0.33 15.30 -9.18
CA ALA A 122 0.23 14.97 -10.50
C ALA A 122 0.56 13.47 -10.65
N LEU A 123 1.15 12.86 -9.61
CA LEU A 123 1.63 11.48 -9.69
C LEU A 123 0.56 10.44 -9.43
N ALA A 124 -0.42 10.71 -8.57
CA ALA A 124 -1.44 9.71 -8.22
C ALA A 124 -2.19 9.17 -9.44
N PRO A 125 -2.73 10.00 -10.37
CA PRO A 125 -3.40 9.47 -11.55
C PRO A 125 -2.44 8.71 -12.47
N VAL A 126 -1.18 9.14 -12.58
CA VAL A 126 -0.16 8.46 -13.41
C VAL A 126 0.15 7.09 -12.82
N VAL A 127 0.37 6.99 -11.52
CA VAL A 127 0.66 5.71 -10.84
C VAL A 127 -0.53 4.77 -10.99
N ILE A 128 -1.75 5.22 -10.72
CA ILE A 128 -2.94 4.37 -10.84
C ILE A 128 -3.12 3.87 -12.27
N LEU A 129 -2.92 4.74 -13.26
CA LEU A 129 -2.97 4.35 -14.68
C LEU A 129 -1.91 3.30 -15.00
N LEU A 130 -0.66 3.53 -14.59
CA LEU A 130 0.46 2.62 -14.86
C LEU A 130 0.27 1.25 -14.20
N VAL A 131 -0.11 1.20 -12.92
CA VAL A 131 -0.30 -0.08 -12.23
C VAL A 131 -1.44 -0.89 -12.87
N THR A 132 -2.47 -0.23 -13.38
CA THR A 132 -3.59 -0.89 -14.07
C THR A 132 -3.16 -1.40 -15.44
N LEU A 133 -2.55 -0.54 -16.27
CA LEU A 133 -2.17 -0.90 -17.65
C LEU A 133 -1.09 -1.98 -17.67
N LEU A 134 -0.03 -1.83 -16.88
CA LEU A 134 1.05 -2.80 -16.83
C LEU A 134 0.59 -4.12 -16.17
N GLY A 135 -0.23 -4.03 -15.13
CA GLY A 135 -0.80 -5.21 -14.49
C GLY A 135 -1.62 -6.08 -15.43
N ALA A 136 -2.32 -5.46 -16.40
CA ALA A 136 -3.09 -6.19 -17.40
C ALA A 136 -2.20 -6.93 -18.44
N THR A 137 -0.92 -6.58 -18.56
CA THR A 137 0.02 -7.19 -19.52
C THR A 137 0.90 -8.28 -18.92
N LEU A 138 0.96 -8.37 -17.59
CA LEU A 138 1.84 -9.28 -16.89
C LEU A 138 1.17 -10.65 -16.65
N PRO A 139 1.82 -11.76 -17.01
CA PRO A 139 1.25 -13.09 -16.80
C PRO A 139 1.33 -13.51 -15.34
N TYR A 140 0.35 -14.27 -14.88
CA TYR A 140 0.39 -15.01 -13.62
C TYR A 140 1.18 -16.32 -13.82
N PRO A 141 1.98 -16.81 -12.82
CA PRO A 141 2.13 -16.26 -11.47
C PRO A 141 3.23 -15.20 -11.32
N LEU A 142 4.23 -15.19 -12.14
CA LEU A 142 5.39 -14.29 -12.16
C LEU A 142 5.78 -13.99 -13.59
#